data_306aa76c34ada9eafb0f30ef01f4bd83
#
_entry.id   306aa76c34ada9eafb0f30ef01f4bd83
#
_cell.length_a   1.000
_cell.length_b   1.000
_cell.length_c   1.000
_cell.angle_alpha   90.00
_cell.angle_beta   90.00
_cell.angle_gamma   90.00
#
_symmetry.space_group_name_H-M   'P 1'
#
loop_
_entity.id
_entity.type
_entity.pdbx_description
1 polymer ?
#
loop_
_entity_poly.entity_id
_entity_poly.type
_entity_poly.pdbx_seq_one_letter_code
_entity_poly.pdbx_strand_id
1 'polypeptide(L)'
;MQIIKITLIIVCLFGLVSNMFAQSSSSTTTDSQIVNIKEKLEKLEEKIEKKEQEDELQKLLEEAHKLKTVEKKEEDGIGKKFHTGVRQQSGLNPNLSVSGDFFGAISSEKVEYIKEPSAFSYGNNRFYLRELEVSLIAPLDPFTRGKSFVSVSETDISIEEAYMEWLNLPLNMNLKLGLFNAEYGILNRYHDHALPQFDRPRVLTYYFTSDNFGGFGVAGNFLLHPILGSGASLLDLTVISAGNGVSFTNKGDINLVYVGNFTNFYDITESTFFEWRLGAITGFNDPAEKYPSVVSNFSVNIKWIPTTRSKYRTFDWKSEFFYSYRKTSDGAIKSKGFYSSIQNKLNAQWWLTGRIDYAELPYDNKQNEWAFTIGADFWQSEFVFLRCQYQFSKRKLTQVIDHPGPYPSDHSVVFQVNWAMGPHKHELY
;
A
#
# COMPACT_ATOMS: atom_id res chain seq x y z
N MET A 1 -13.15 -2.24 -34.59
CA MET A 1 -14.46 -2.83 -34.25
C MET A 1 -14.54 -3.42 -32.83
N GLN A 2 -13.43 -3.87 -32.22
CA GLN A 2 -13.41 -4.34 -30.84
C GLN A 2 -13.47 -3.18 -29.78
N ILE A 3 -12.85 -2.04 -30.03
CA ILE A 3 -12.88 -0.86 -29.14
C ILE A 3 -14.31 -0.38 -28.89
N ILE A 4 -15.17 -0.41 -29.92
CA ILE A 4 -16.57 0.02 -29.80
C ILE A 4 -17.36 -0.91 -28.85
N LYS A 5 -17.02 -2.21 -28.80
CA LYS A 5 -17.70 -3.17 -27.92
C LYS A 5 -17.33 -2.98 -26.45
N ILE A 6 -16.07 -2.61 -26.17
CA ILE A 6 -15.59 -2.33 -24.79
C ILE A 6 -16.21 -1.03 -24.28
N THR A 7 -16.27 -0.01 -25.12
CA THR A 7 -16.94 1.26 -24.77
C THR A 7 -18.44 1.05 -24.51
N LEU A 8 -19.09 0.13 -25.23
CA LEU A 8 -20.50 -0.17 -25.03
C LEU A 8 -20.77 -0.87 -23.69
N ILE A 9 -19.89 -1.76 -23.24
CA ILE A 9 -20.01 -2.44 -21.94
C ILE A 9 -19.84 -1.45 -20.78
N ILE A 10 -18.89 -0.53 -20.89
CA ILE A 10 -18.68 0.53 -19.88
C ILE A 10 -19.87 1.49 -19.84
N VAL A 11 -20.41 1.86 -20.99
CA VAL A 11 -21.61 2.72 -21.07
C VAL A 11 -22.86 1.99 -20.56
N CYS A 12 -22.99 0.67 -20.75
CA CYS A 12 -24.09 -0.10 -20.18
C CYS A 12 -23.99 -0.23 -18.65
N LEU A 13 -22.80 -0.37 -18.08
CA LEU A 13 -22.58 -0.37 -16.63
C LEU A 13 -22.88 1.03 -16.01
N PHE A 14 -22.49 2.11 -16.69
CA PHE A 14 -22.84 3.47 -16.24
C PHE A 14 -24.33 3.79 -16.46
N GLY A 15 -24.94 3.27 -17.52
CA GLY A 15 -26.38 3.44 -17.80
C GLY A 15 -27.29 2.75 -16.79
N LEU A 16 -26.87 1.61 -16.22
CA LEU A 16 -27.59 0.92 -15.15
C LEU A 16 -27.55 1.71 -13.83
N VAL A 17 -26.44 2.38 -13.55
CA VAL A 17 -26.33 3.24 -12.37
C VAL A 17 -27.14 4.53 -12.52
N SER A 18 -27.21 5.10 -13.74
CA SER A 18 -27.99 6.32 -14.00
C SER A 18 -29.50 6.09 -13.95
N ASN A 19 -30.00 4.92 -14.35
CA ASN A 19 -31.43 4.60 -14.30
C ASN A 19 -31.96 4.34 -12.86
N MET A 20 -31.09 4.09 -11.87
CA MET A 20 -31.53 4.04 -10.47
C MET A 20 -31.76 5.43 -9.85
N PHE A 21 -31.31 6.51 -10.49
CA PHE A 21 -31.46 7.89 -10.00
C PHE A 21 -32.56 8.69 -10.71
N ALA A 22 -33.22 8.15 -11.74
CA ALA A 22 -34.13 8.91 -12.61
C ALA A 22 -35.63 8.64 -12.39
N GLN A 23 -36.03 7.97 -11.31
CA GLN A 23 -37.45 7.80 -10.97
C GLN A 23 -37.78 8.41 -9.61
N SER A 24 -37.90 9.72 -9.52
CA SER A 24 -38.87 10.39 -8.63
C SER A 24 -38.99 11.88 -8.97
N SER A 25 -39.90 12.23 -9.81
CA SER A 25 -40.40 13.58 -9.88
C SER A 25 -41.90 13.56 -10.11
N SER A 26 -42.66 13.54 -9.03
CA SER A 26 -43.97 14.22 -8.92
C SER A 26 -44.54 14.04 -7.52
N SER A 27 -44.67 15.14 -6.82
CA SER A 27 -45.79 15.57 -5.98
C SER A 27 -45.36 16.27 -4.69
N THR A 28 -45.72 17.48 -4.56
CA THR A 28 -45.37 18.48 -3.55
C THR A 28 -45.98 18.24 -2.13
N THR A 29 -46.56 17.06 -1.88
CA THR A 29 -47.11 16.70 -0.58
C THR A 29 -46.29 15.62 0.16
N THR A 30 -45.31 15.06 -0.53
CA THR A 30 -44.43 13.97 -0.01
C THR A 30 -43.15 14.50 0.64
N ASP A 31 -42.73 15.72 0.31
CA ASP A 31 -41.43 16.26 0.72
C ASP A 31 -41.37 16.51 2.26
N SER A 32 -42.46 16.99 2.86
CA SER A 32 -42.49 17.20 4.33
C SER A 32 -42.53 15.89 5.13
N GLN A 33 -43.12 14.85 4.57
CA GLN A 33 -43.10 13.51 5.19
C GLN A 33 -41.76 12.82 5.01
N ILE A 34 -41.11 12.99 3.84
CA ILE A 34 -39.79 12.44 3.55
C ILE A 34 -38.71 13.11 4.42
N VAL A 35 -38.79 14.41 4.66
CA VAL A 35 -37.87 15.13 5.56
C VAL A 35 -38.04 14.64 6.99
N ASN A 36 -39.29 14.43 7.45
CA ASN A 36 -39.57 13.93 8.81
C ASN A 36 -39.16 12.46 9.00
N ILE A 37 -39.26 11.64 7.95
CA ILE A 37 -38.79 10.25 7.96
C ILE A 37 -37.24 10.20 7.93
N LYS A 38 -36.58 11.07 7.16
CA LYS A 38 -35.11 11.18 7.15
C LYS A 38 -34.58 11.60 8.53
N GLU A 39 -35.19 12.57 9.16
CA GLU A 39 -34.78 13.01 10.49
C GLU A 39 -35.01 11.95 11.58
N LYS A 40 -36.05 11.13 11.44
CA LYS A 40 -36.32 9.98 12.34
C LYS A 40 -35.34 8.83 12.05
N LEU A 41 -34.97 8.61 10.81
CA LEU A 41 -33.96 7.62 10.43
C LEU A 41 -32.57 8.02 10.97
N GLU A 42 -32.16 9.27 10.81
CA GLU A 42 -30.89 9.77 11.38
C GLU A 42 -30.84 9.60 12.92
N LYS A 43 -31.94 9.90 13.59
CA LYS A 43 -32.04 9.72 15.07
C LYS A 43 -32.07 8.25 15.50
N LEU A 44 -32.59 7.36 14.67
CA LEU A 44 -32.58 5.92 14.92
C LEU A 44 -31.18 5.31 14.63
N GLU A 45 -30.53 5.73 13.55
CA GLU A 45 -29.16 5.33 13.22
C GLU A 45 -28.19 5.76 14.34
N GLU A 46 -28.28 7.01 14.81
CA GLU A 46 -27.49 7.51 15.94
C GLU A 46 -27.71 6.73 17.26
N LYS A 47 -28.94 6.28 17.49
CA LYS A 47 -29.26 5.45 18.66
C LYS A 47 -28.77 4.03 18.54
N ILE A 48 -28.78 3.45 17.34
CA ILE A 48 -28.25 2.11 17.08
C ILE A 48 -26.75 2.13 17.22
N GLU A 49 -26.08 3.13 16.66
CA GLU A 49 -24.64 3.28 16.73
C GLU A 49 -24.14 3.48 18.19
N LYS A 50 -24.84 4.29 18.99
CA LYS A 50 -24.55 4.42 20.42
C LYS A 50 -24.73 3.11 21.18
N LYS A 51 -25.78 2.35 20.86
CA LYS A 51 -26.04 1.09 21.52
C LYS A 51 -25.05 0.00 21.14
N GLU A 52 -24.63 -0.04 19.88
CA GLU A 52 -23.57 -0.95 19.41
C GLU A 52 -22.22 -0.62 20.08
N GLN A 53 -21.90 0.68 20.24
CA GLN A 53 -20.69 1.12 20.95
C GLN A 53 -20.74 0.80 22.46
N GLU A 54 -21.90 0.95 23.11
CA GLU A 54 -22.09 0.57 24.51
C GLU A 54 -21.96 -0.94 24.71
N ASP A 55 -22.53 -1.75 23.81
CA ASP A 55 -22.46 -3.22 23.86
C ASP A 55 -21.03 -3.71 23.58
N GLU A 56 -20.30 -3.05 22.66
CA GLU A 56 -18.90 -3.35 22.37
C GLU A 56 -17.97 -2.96 23.53
N LEU A 57 -18.22 -1.79 24.14
CA LEU A 57 -17.50 -1.34 25.33
C LEU A 57 -17.75 -2.27 26.53
N GLN A 58 -18.99 -2.76 26.71
CA GLN A 58 -19.28 -3.73 27.77
C GLN A 58 -18.57 -5.05 27.54
N LYS A 59 -18.53 -5.56 26.29
CA LYS A 59 -17.76 -6.77 25.95
C LYS A 59 -16.27 -6.58 26.21
N LEU A 60 -15.70 -5.44 25.82
CA LEU A 60 -14.29 -5.13 26.09
C LEU A 60 -14.00 -5.00 27.58
N LEU A 61 -14.93 -4.43 28.37
CA LEU A 61 -14.79 -4.36 29.82
C LEU A 61 -14.92 -5.73 30.48
N GLU A 62 -15.80 -6.62 29.99
CA GLU A 62 -15.89 -8.00 30.48
C GLU A 62 -14.64 -8.82 30.11
N GLU A 63 -14.11 -8.64 28.91
CA GLU A 63 -12.82 -9.24 28.51
C GLU A 63 -11.67 -8.71 29.36
N ALA A 64 -11.59 -7.41 29.56
CA ALA A 64 -10.59 -6.81 30.43
C ALA A 64 -10.71 -7.28 31.90
N HIS A 65 -11.93 -7.47 32.40
CA HIS A 65 -12.17 -8.07 33.73
C HIS A 65 -11.76 -9.55 33.78
N LYS A 66 -12.03 -10.31 32.71
CA LYS A 66 -11.56 -11.70 32.61
C LYS A 66 -10.05 -11.78 32.57
N LEU A 67 -9.40 -10.91 31.79
CA LEU A 67 -7.93 -10.80 31.74
C LEU A 67 -7.33 -10.42 33.11
N LYS A 68 -7.90 -9.44 33.81
CA LYS A 68 -7.47 -9.08 35.19
C LYS A 68 -7.68 -10.21 36.21
N THR A 69 -8.71 -11.03 36.01
CA THR A 69 -8.96 -12.18 36.90
C THR A 69 -8.01 -13.34 36.61
N VAL A 70 -7.54 -13.46 35.35
CA VAL A 70 -6.50 -14.40 34.94
C VAL A 70 -5.14 -13.93 35.43
N GLU A 71 -4.81 -12.62 35.31
CA GLU A 71 -3.57 -12.06 35.85
C GLU A 71 -3.43 -12.24 37.36
N LYS A 72 -4.50 -12.07 38.14
CA LYS A 72 -4.49 -12.29 39.59
C LYS A 72 -4.26 -13.74 40.02
N LYS A 73 -4.53 -14.72 39.13
CA LYS A 73 -4.20 -16.13 39.34
C LYS A 73 -2.79 -16.49 38.84
N GLU A 74 -2.16 -15.64 38.06
CA GLU A 74 -0.85 -15.87 37.45
C GLU A 74 0.31 -15.16 38.16
N GLU A 75 0.06 -14.23 39.11
CA GLU A 75 1.14 -13.53 39.82
C GLU A 75 2.08 -14.46 40.59
N ASP A 76 1.63 -15.64 41.00
CA ASP A 76 2.52 -16.66 41.58
C ASP A 76 3.32 -17.50 40.57
N GLY A 77 3.09 -17.32 39.26
CA GLY A 77 3.64 -18.15 38.19
C GLY A 77 4.79 -17.56 37.37
N ILE A 78 4.92 -16.24 37.28
CA ILE A 78 5.84 -15.58 36.32
C ILE A 78 7.30 -15.87 36.66
N GLY A 79 7.69 -15.80 37.94
CA GLY A 79 9.06 -16.12 38.38
C GLY A 79 9.44 -17.59 38.16
N LYS A 80 8.48 -18.51 38.33
CA LYS A 80 8.71 -19.94 38.10
C LYS A 80 8.77 -20.28 36.59
N LYS A 81 8.03 -19.56 35.73
CA LYS A 81 8.03 -19.78 34.26
C LYS A 81 9.40 -19.47 33.64
N PHE A 82 10.11 -18.48 34.13
CA PHE A 82 11.47 -18.16 33.66
C PHE A 82 12.52 -19.16 34.14
N HIS A 83 12.31 -19.81 35.31
CA HIS A 83 13.27 -20.75 35.87
C HIS A 83 13.12 -22.21 35.37
N THR A 84 11.95 -22.57 34.86
CA THR A 84 11.68 -23.96 34.46
C THR A 84 11.91 -24.28 32.98
N GLY A 85 12.29 -23.30 32.16
CA GLY A 85 12.60 -23.49 30.73
C GLY A 85 11.42 -23.98 29.87
N VAL A 86 10.24 -24.17 30.44
CA VAL A 86 9.03 -24.57 29.71
C VAL A 86 8.30 -23.29 29.27
N ARG A 87 8.58 -22.84 28.07
CA ARG A 87 7.73 -21.87 27.40
C ARG A 87 6.34 -22.48 27.24
N GLN A 88 5.33 -21.96 27.90
CA GLN A 88 3.95 -22.29 27.58
C GLN A 88 3.66 -21.71 26.19
N GLN A 89 3.67 -22.55 25.17
CA GLN A 89 3.46 -22.20 23.76
C GLN A 89 2.10 -21.55 23.49
N SER A 90 1.11 -21.72 24.36
CA SER A 90 -0.25 -21.20 24.15
C SER A 90 -0.38 -19.68 24.14
N GLY A 91 0.56 -18.94 24.76
CA GLY A 91 0.58 -17.46 24.73
C GLY A 91 1.52 -16.88 23.69
N LEU A 92 2.26 -17.70 22.96
CA LEU A 92 3.28 -17.30 21.99
C LEU A 92 2.95 -17.82 20.57
N ASN A 93 1.76 -18.35 20.34
CA ASN A 93 1.36 -18.74 18.99
C ASN A 93 1.37 -17.49 18.10
N PRO A 94 2.08 -17.52 16.95
CA PRO A 94 2.06 -16.42 16.03
C PRO A 94 0.65 -16.19 15.50
N ASN A 95 0.29 -14.94 15.30
CA ASN A 95 -0.86 -14.58 14.48
C ASN A 95 -0.55 -15.05 13.06
N LEU A 96 -1.25 -16.08 12.63
CA LEU A 96 -1.16 -16.63 11.29
C LEU A 96 -2.27 -16.02 10.43
N SER A 97 -1.90 -15.44 9.30
CA SER A 97 -2.87 -15.00 8.29
C SER A 97 -2.46 -15.51 6.92
N VAL A 98 -3.44 -15.67 6.06
CA VAL A 98 -3.24 -16.01 4.65
C VAL A 98 -4.06 -15.07 3.82
N SER A 99 -3.45 -14.41 2.85
CA SER A 99 -4.14 -13.60 1.84
C SER A 99 -3.92 -14.18 0.45
N GLY A 100 -4.95 -14.12 -0.38
CA GLY A 100 -4.86 -14.57 -1.78
C GLY A 100 -5.29 -13.46 -2.72
N ASP A 101 -4.51 -13.26 -3.77
CA ASP A 101 -4.70 -12.25 -4.78
C ASP A 101 -4.74 -12.85 -6.17
N PHE A 102 -5.94 -12.87 -6.75
CA PHE A 102 -6.21 -13.38 -8.08
C PHE A 102 -6.65 -12.27 -8.99
N PHE A 103 -6.25 -12.31 -10.24
CA PHE A 103 -6.72 -11.33 -11.20
C PHE A 103 -6.86 -11.89 -12.61
N GLY A 104 -7.71 -11.23 -13.40
CA GLY A 104 -7.79 -11.39 -14.85
C GLY A 104 -7.45 -10.08 -15.53
N ALA A 105 -6.61 -10.11 -16.54
CA ALA A 105 -6.20 -8.93 -17.29
C ALA A 105 -6.50 -9.06 -18.77
N ILE A 106 -6.93 -7.95 -19.37
CA ILE A 106 -7.12 -7.78 -20.82
C ILE A 106 -6.36 -6.52 -21.22
N SER A 107 -5.41 -6.65 -22.15
CA SER A 107 -4.60 -5.55 -22.67
C SER A 107 -4.73 -5.45 -24.18
N SER A 108 -4.66 -4.23 -24.71
CA SER A 108 -4.60 -3.97 -26.14
C SER A 108 -3.26 -4.33 -26.76
N GLU A 109 -2.20 -4.25 -25.95
CA GLU A 109 -0.84 -4.59 -26.34
C GLU A 109 -0.57 -6.08 -26.10
N LYS A 110 0.06 -6.69 -27.10
CA LYS A 110 0.50 -8.09 -27.04
C LYS A 110 2.01 -8.21 -26.93
N VAL A 111 2.70 -7.09 -26.77
CA VAL A 111 4.15 -7.01 -26.88
C VAL A 111 4.74 -6.96 -25.47
N GLU A 112 5.68 -7.85 -25.19
CA GLU A 112 6.56 -7.73 -24.04
C GLU A 112 7.51 -6.55 -24.30
N TYR A 113 7.30 -5.45 -23.57
CA TYR A 113 8.25 -4.36 -23.56
C TYR A 113 9.54 -4.85 -22.89
N ILE A 114 10.64 -4.71 -23.61
CA ILE A 114 11.95 -5.22 -23.26
C ILE A 114 12.25 -5.01 -21.78
N LYS A 115 12.34 -6.12 -21.04
CA LYS A 115 12.95 -6.27 -19.69
C LYS A 115 12.56 -5.26 -18.62
N GLU A 116 11.65 -4.34 -18.93
CA GLU A 116 11.19 -3.38 -17.94
C GLU A 116 9.90 -3.88 -17.32
N PRO A 117 9.86 -3.96 -16.01
CA PRO A 117 8.68 -4.41 -15.31
C PRO A 117 7.60 -3.34 -15.37
N SER A 118 6.96 -3.19 -16.52
CA SER A 118 5.66 -2.56 -16.51
C SER A 118 4.69 -3.61 -16.01
N ALA A 119 4.03 -3.33 -14.91
CA ALA A 119 3.11 -4.24 -14.25
C ALA A 119 1.95 -4.73 -15.15
N PHE A 120 1.85 -4.27 -16.39
CA PHE A 120 0.80 -4.57 -17.35
C PHE A 120 1.28 -5.12 -18.69
N SER A 121 2.49 -5.54 -18.82
CA SER A 121 2.94 -6.29 -19.98
C SER A 121 2.45 -7.75 -19.93
N TYR A 122 1.15 -7.94 -19.72
CA TYR A 122 0.55 -9.26 -19.81
C TYR A 122 0.29 -9.59 -21.28
N GLY A 123 1.30 -10.08 -21.96
CA GLY A 123 1.21 -10.50 -23.35
C GLY A 123 0.14 -11.55 -23.65
N ASN A 124 -0.48 -12.12 -22.61
CA ASN A 124 -1.55 -13.09 -22.70
C ASN A 124 -2.73 -12.67 -21.82
N ASN A 125 -3.90 -12.49 -22.47
CA ASN A 125 -5.16 -12.27 -21.77
C ASN A 125 -5.57 -13.55 -21.05
N ARG A 126 -5.35 -13.64 -19.73
CA ARG A 126 -5.66 -14.81 -18.91
C ARG A 126 -5.95 -14.46 -17.47
N PHE A 127 -6.28 -15.46 -16.67
CA PHE A 127 -6.35 -15.36 -15.22
C PHE A 127 -4.99 -15.73 -14.61
N TYR A 128 -4.65 -15.08 -13.52
CA TYR A 128 -3.39 -15.22 -12.79
C TYR A 128 -3.65 -15.34 -11.30
N LEU A 129 -2.81 -16.14 -10.63
CA LEU A 129 -2.54 -16.02 -9.21
C LEU A 129 -1.36 -15.05 -9.06
N ARG A 130 -1.60 -13.83 -8.57
CA ARG A 130 -0.50 -12.90 -8.31
C ARG A 130 0.33 -13.41 -7.13
N GLU A 131 -0.35 -13.65 -6.02
CA GLU A 131 0.30 -14.17 -4.82
C GLU A 131 -0.69 -14.84 -3.87
N LEU A 132 -0.17 -15.78 -3.11
CA LEU A 132 -0.74 -16.26 -1.86
C LEU A 132 0.27 -15.93 -0.76
N GLU A 133 -0.02 -14.91 0.05
CA GLU A 133 0.86 -14.49 1.12
C GLU A 133 0.50 -15.19 2.44
N VAL A 134 1.50 -15.72 3.12
CA VAL A 134 1.39 -16.26 4.48
C VAL A 134 2.15 -15.34 5.42
N SER A 135 1.47 -14.71 6.36
CA SER A 135 2.07 -13.85 7.37
C SER A 135 2.08 -14.50 8.76
N LEU A 136 3.21 -14.36 9.44
CA LEU A 136 3.45 -14.82 10.80
C LEU A 136 3.93 -13.63 11.63
N ILE A 137 3.15 -13.23 12.62
CA ILE A 137 3.49 -12.13 13.52
C ILE A 137 3.36 -12.58 14.95
N ALA A 138 4.44 -12.50 15.73
CA ALA A 138 4.43 -12.90 17.14
C ALA A 138 5.26 -11.98 18.03
N PRO A 139 4.81 -11.69 19.26
CA PRO A 139 5.70 -11.21 20.29
C PRO A 139 6.70 -12.33 20.65
N LEU A 140 7.98 -12.01 20.66
CA LEU A 140 9.04 -12.95 21.07
C LEU A 140 9.29 -12.87 22.59
N ASP A 141 9.19 -11.65 23.12
CA ASP A 141 9.26 -11.30 24.52
C ASP A 141 8.53 -9.94 24.72
N PRO A 142 8.50 -9.34 25.93
CA PRO A 142 7.84 -8.05 26.17
C PRO A 142 8.40 -6.86 25.38
N PHE A 143 9.60 -6.98 24.84
CA PHE A 143 10.33 -5.89 24.18
C PHE A 143 10.55 -6.14 22.69
N THR A 144 10.33 -7.38 22.23
CA THR A 144 10.64 -7.77 20.86
C THR A 144 9.47 -8.49 20.19
N ARG A 145 9.34 -8.29 18.89
CA ARG A 145 8.42 -9.04 18.05
C ARG A 145 9.12 -9.53 16.78
N GLY A 146 8.67 -10.69 16.30
CA GLY A 146 9.08 -11.24 15.01
C GLY A 146 7.96 -11.11 13.99
N LYS A 147 8.34 -10.84 12.76
CA LYS A 147 7.44 -10.84 11.61
C LYS A 147 8.07 -11.61 10.46
N SER A 148 7.25 -12.37 9.74
CA SER A 148 7.66 -13.06 8.52
C SER A 148 6.49 -13.08 7.53
N PHE A 149 6.79 -12.76 6.27
CA PHE A 149 5.85 -12.75 5.16
C PHE A 149 6.46 -13.60 4.05
N VAL A 150 5.73 -14.64 3.66
CA VAL A 150 6.13 -15.58 2.60
C VAL A 150 5.08 -15.51 1.51
N SER A 151 5.51 -15.16 0.31
CA SER A 151 4.68 -15.11 -0.88
C SER A 151 4.89 -16.33 -1.76
N VAL A 152 3.81 -16.86 -2.26
CA VAL A 152 3.76 -17.99 -3.20
C VAL A 152 3.04 -17.50 -4.45
N SER A 153 3.72 -17.46 -5.58
CA SER A 153 3.17 -17.15 -6.90
C SER A 153 2.97 -18.43 -7.73
N GLU A 154 2.53 -18.31 -8.98
CA GLU A 154 2.41 -19.45 -9.89
C GLU A 154 3.75 -20.14 -10.17
N THR A 155 4.87 -19.42 -10.05
CA THR A 155 6.18 -19.88 -10.52
C THR A 155 7.25 -19.91 -9.42
N ASP A 156 7.03 -19.22 -8.30
CA ASP A 156 8.07 -19.02 -7.28
C ASP A 156 7.51 -18.95 -5.87
N ILE A 157 8.37 -19.21 -4.90
CA ILE A 157 8.15 -18.99 -3.48
C ILE A 157 9.24 -18.06 -2.98
N SER A 158 8.86 -16.93 -2.43
CA SER A 158 9.78 -15.92 -1.94
C SER A 158 9.48 -15.50 -0.50
N ILE A 159 10.50 -15.10 0.21
CA ILE A 159 10.37 -14.43 1.50
C ILE A 159 10.40 -12.93 1.22
N GLU A 160 9.28 -12.26 1.41
CA GLU A 160 9.19 -10.82 1.21
C GLU A 160 9.80 -10.05 2.37
N GLU A 161 9.44 -10.44 3.59
CA GLU A 161 10.01 -9.88 4.81
C GLU A 161 10.22 -10.97 5.86
N ALA A 162 11.32 -10.90 6.60
CA ALA A 162 11.59 -11.73 7.76
C ALA A 162 12.52 -10.96 8.71
N TYR A 163 11.96 -10.37 9.76
CA TYR A 163 12.72 -9.52 10.66
C TYR A 163 12.26 -9.59 12.10
N MET A 164 13.14 -9.18 12.99
CA MET A 164 12.87 -8.93 14.40
C MET A 164 12.91 -7.42 14.67
N GLU A 165 12.03 -6.96 15.53
CA GLU A 165 11.94 -5.56 15.92
C GLU A 165 12.00 -5.43 17.44
N TRP A 166 12.92 -4.62 17.94
CA TRP A 166 12.97 -4.15 19.33
C TRP A 166 12.16 -2.87 19.45
N LEU A 167 11.30 -2.82 20.46
CA LEU A 167 10.38 -1.73 20.68
C LEU A 167 10.80 -0.90 21.90
N ASN A 168 10.50 0.39 21.85
CA ASN A 168 10.66 1.31 22.97
C ASN A 168 12.09 1.36 23.55
N LEU A 169 13.10 1.31 22.69
CA LEU A 169 14.49 1.53 23.07
C LEU A 169 14.72 2.99 23.51
N PRO A 170 15.84 3.31 24.17
CA PRO A 170 16.22 4.68 24.47
C PRO A 170 16.13 5.60 23.24
N LEU A 171 15.90 6.88 23.43
CA LEU A 171 15.67 7.89 22.38
C LEU A 171 14.34 7.71 21.62
N ASN A 172 13.34 7.04 22.21
CA ASN A 172 12.07 6.73 21.57
C ASN A 172 12.28 6.02 20.21
N MET A 173 13.18 5.05 20.20
CA MET A 173 13.60 4.33 19.01
C MET A 173 13.02 2.93 18.99
N ASN A 174 12.62 2.48 17.82
CA ASN A 174 12.46 1.07 17.49
C ASN A 174 13.60 0.65 16.55
N LEU A 175 14.11 -0.56 16.72
CA LEU A 175 15.19 -1.11 15.90
C LEU A 175 14.72 -2.37 15.19
N LYS A 176 14.83 -2.40 13.87
CA LYS A 176 14.56 -3.59 13.04
C LYS A 176 15.88 -4.25 12.61
N LEU A 177 15.92 -5.57 12.58
CA LEU A 177 17.03 -6.37 12.03
C LEU A 177 16.47 -7.55 11.24
N GLY A 178 16.88 -7.71 10.01
CA GLY A 178 16.48 -8.81 9.13
C GLY A 178 16.25 -8.36 7.69
N LEU A 179 15.41 -9.10 6.97
CA LEU A 179 14.94 -8.77 5.63
C LEU A 179 13.64 -7.97 5.74
N PHE A 180 13.60 -6.75 5.23
CA PHE A 180 12.42 -5.88 5.33
C PHE A 180 12.38 -4.82 4.22
N ASN A 181 11.18 -4.31 3.96
CA ASN A 181 10.96 -3.18 3.06
C ASN A 181 11.38 -1.88 3.74
N ALA A 182 12.16 -1.06 3.06
CA ALA A 182 12.64 0.21 3.59
C ALA A 182 11.47 1.20 3.77
N GLU A 183 11.48 1.91 4.91
CA GLU A 183 10.58 3.04 5.14
C GLU A 183 11.00 4.18 4.22
N TYR A 184 10.40 4.27 3.03
CA TYR A 184 10.73 5.24 2.01
C TYR A 184 9.49 5.62 1.20
N GLY A 185 9.19 6.89 1.11
CA GLY A 185 7.95 7.34 0.49
C GLY A 185 6.70 6.83 1.23
N ILE A 186 5.59 6.75 0.51
CA ILE A 186 4.30 6.28 1.06
C ILE A 186 4.07 4.81 0.72
N LEU A 187 4.25 4.42 -0.55
CA LEU A 187 3.81 3.10 -1.03
C LEU A 187 4.86 1.99 -0.92
N ASN A 188 6.12 2.29 -0.64
CA ASN A 188 7.17 1.27 -0.65
C ASN A 188 6.98 0.17 0.41
N ARG A 189 6.27 0.44 1.48
CA ARG A 189 5.99 -0.54 2.56
C ARG A 189 4.73 -1.37 2.34
N TYR A 190 3.94 -1.06 1.29
CA TYR A 190 2.70 -1.78 1.02
C TYR A 190 3.01 -3.07 0.26
N HIS A 191 2.54 -4.21 0.77
CA HIS A 191 2.50 -5.44 0.00
C HIS A 191 1.55 -5.29 -1.18
N ASP A 192 1.73 -6.06 -2.22
CA ASP A 192 1.01 -5.87 -3.48
C ASP A 192 -0.51 -6.03 -3.33
N HIS A 193 -0.95 -6.95 -2.50
CA HIS A 193 -2.37 -7.16 -2.21
C HIS A 193 -3.02 -6.00 -1.44
N ALA A 194 -2.22 -5.17 -0.75
CA ALA A 194 -2.68 -4.02 0.03
C ALA A 194 -2.61 -2.67 -0.73
N LEU A 195 -2.14 -2.67 -1.97
CA LEU A 195 -2.02 -1.46 -2.78
C LEU A 195 -3.38 -0.78 -3.03
N PRO A 196 -3.42 0.57 -3.04
CA PRO A 196 -4.64 1.34 -3.35
C PRO A 196 -5.18 1.09 -4.76
N GLN A 197 -4.32 0.79 -5.72
CA GLN A 197 -4.62 0.34 -7.07
C GLN A 197 -4.00 -1.04 -7.29
N PHE A 198 -4.36 -1.71 -8.38
CA PHE A 198 -3.84 -3.02 -8.70
C PHE A 198 -2.31 -3.05 -8.81
N ASP A 199 -1.73 -2.03 -9.43
CA ASP A 199 -0.30 -1.93 -9.74
C ASP A 199 0.37 -0.77 -9.00
N ARG A 200 1.69 -0.88 -8.87
CA ARG A 200 2.52 0.22 -8.36
C ARG A 200 2.59 1.37 -9.37
N PRO A 201 2.73 2.62 -8.89
CA PRO A 201 3.01 3.75 -9.75
C PRO A 201 4.24 3.54 -10.63
N ARG A 202 4.20 4.03 -11.87
CA ARG A 202 5.27 3.86 -12.86
C ARG A 202 6.65 4.29 -12.38
N VAL A 203 6.72 5.36 -11.62
CA VAL A 203 8.01 5.84 -11.08
C VAL A 203 8.63 4.84 -10.11
N LEU A 204 7.83 4.19 -9.25
CA LEU A 204 8.33 3.15 -8.35
C LEU A 204 8.79 1.92 -9.13
N THR A 205 7.98 1.47 -10.11
CA THR A 205 8.32 0.33 -10.97
C THR A 205 9.62 0.58 -11.75
N TYR A 206 9.81 1.76 -12.33
CA TYR A 206 11.00 2.06 -13.12
C TYR A 206 12.25 2.29 -12.26
N TYR A 207 12.11 2.81 -11.04
CA TYR A 207 13.26 3.10 -10.19
C TYR A 207 13.62 1.91 -9.30
N PHE A 208 12.65 1.09 -8.89
CA PHE A 208 12.82 0.03 -7.90
C PHE A 208 12.33 -1.36 -8.35
N THR A 209 11.94 -1.52 -9.62
CA THR A 209 11.31 -2.72 -10.19
C THR A 209 9.86 -2.95 -9.73
N SER A 210 9.30 -4.14 -10.00
CA SER A 210 7.92 -4.46 -9.61
C SER A 210 7.73 -4.63 -8.10
N ASP A 211 8.82 -4.92 -7.38
CA ASP A 211 8.78 -5.25 -5.97
C ASP A 211 9.04 -4.02 -5.08
N ASN A 212 8.87 -4.18 -3.79
CA ASN A 212 9.25 -3.19 -2.81
C ASN A 212 10.77 -3.04 -2.76
N PHE A 213 11.24 -1.82 -2.57
CA PHE A 213 12.64 -1.59 -2.31
C PHE A 213 12.97 -1.94 -0.87
N GLY A 214 13.69 -3.02 -0.68
CA GLY A 214 14.04 -3.57 0.61
C GLY A 214 15.31 -4.43 0.53
N GLY A 215 15.67 -5.03 1.66
CA GLY A 215 16.82 -5.91 1.73
C GLY A 215 17.14 -6.32 3.16
N PHE A 216 18.18 -7.14 3.31
CA PHE A 216 18.67 -7.55 4.62
C PHE A 216 19.50 -6.42 5.25
N GLY A 217 19.17 -6.04 6.48
CA GLY A 217 19.90 -4.98 7.16
C GLY A 217 19.32 -4.55 8.49
N VAL A 218 19.57 -3.28 8.83
CA VAL A 218 19.19 -2.66 10.08
C VAL A 218 18.45 -1.35 9.80
N ALA A 219 17.37 -1.10 10.53
CA ALA A 219 16.64 0.17 10.51
C ALA A 219 16.34 0.67 11.91
N GLY A 220 16.57 1.96 12.15
CA GLY A 220 16.16 2.70 13.35
C GLY A 220 15.02 3.64 13.01
N ASN A 221 13.88 3.49 13.72
CA ASN A 221 12.76 4.41 13.64
C ASN A 221 12.73 5.26 14.89
N PHE A 222 12.87 6.57 14.77
CA PHE A 222 12.97 7.52 15.88
C PHE A 222 11.72 8.40 15.91
N LEU A 223 11.00 8.36 17.04
CA LEU A 223 9.97 9.35 17.30
C LEU A 223 10.64 10.60 17.88
N LEU A 224 10.70 11.66 17.09
CA LEU A 224 11.30 12.92 17.46
C LEU A 224 10.29 13.82 18.18
N HIS A 225 10.81 14.83 18.86
CA HIS A 225 9.95 15.90 19.35
C HIS A 225 9.27 16.59 18.17
N PRO A 226 7.97 16.92 18.27
CA PRO A 226 7.25 17.60 17.20
C PRO A 226 7.96 18.86 16.73
N ILE A 227 8.18 18.99 15.43
CA ILE A 227 8.82 20.15 14.80
C ILE A 227 7.90 20.77 13.76
N LEU A 228 8.12 22.04 13.42
CA LEU A 228 7.34 22.80 12.46
C LEU A 228 5.83 22.83 12.79
N GLY A 229 5.45 22.74 14.07
CA GLY A 229 4.06 22.72 14.50
C GLY A 229 3.32 21.42 14.20
N SER A 230 4.03 20.33 13.93
CA SER A 230 3.45 19.00 13.73
C SER A 230 2.89 18.40 15.02
N GLY A 231 1.98 17.43 14.91
CA GLY A 231 1.55 16.60 16.04
C GLY A 231 2.58 15.50 16.36
N ALA A 232 3.30 15.00 15.34
CA ALA A 232 4.38 14.03 15.49
C ALA A 232 5.40 14.19 14.37
N SER A 233 6.66 13.84 14.65
CA SER A 233 7.76 13.81 13.70
C SER A 233 8.52 12.50 13.81
N LEU A 234 8.75 11.81 12.68
CA LEU A 234 9.48 10.55 12.63
C LEU A 234 10.72 10.70 11.76
N LEU A 235 11.80 10.05 12.17
CA LEU A 235 13.00 9.88 11.38
C LEU A 235 13.32 8.40 11.26
N ASP A 236 13.36 7.90 10.02
CA ASP A 236 13.74 6.54 9.71
C ASP A 236 15.12 6.54 9.06
N LEU A 237 16.04 5.77 9.63
CA LEU A 237 17.38 5.58 9.12
C LEU A 237 17.61 4.10 8.89
N THR A 238 17.97 3.72 7.67
CA THR A 238 18.10 2.33 7.26
C THR A 238 19.41 2.10 6.54
N VAL A 239 20.06 1.00 6.84
CA VAL A 239 21.22 0.48 6.12
C VAL A 239 20.90 -0.96 5.73
N ILE A 240 20.83 -1.22 4.43
CA ILE A 240 20.47 -2.53 3.89
C ILE A 240 21.45 -2.96 2.80
N SER A 241 21.66 -4.26 2.71
CA SER A 241 22.25 -4.89 1.54
C SER A 241 21.14 -5.09 0.51
N ALA A 242 20.97 -4.11 -0.36
CA ALA A 242 19.90 -4.09 -1.35
C ALA A 242 20.43 -3.62 -2.70
N GLY A 243 19.83 -4.13 -3.74
CA GLY A 243 20.07 -3.66 -5.10
C GLY A 243 19.00 -4.23 -6.00
N ASN A 244 18.52 -3.41 -6.91
CA ASN A 244 17.48 -3.78 -7.86
C ASN A 244 18.03 -3.91 -9.30
N GLY A 245 19.33 -3.69 -9.50
CA GLY A 245 19.97 -3.70 -10.82
C GLY A 245 19.62 -2.52 -11.72
N VAL A 246 18.72 -1.64 -11.29
CA VAL A 246 18.27 -0.43 -12.01
C VAL A 246 18.87 0.82 -11.38
N SER A 247 18.34 1.29 -10.26
CA SER A 247 18.89 2.46 -9.55
C SER A 247 20.15 2.14 -8.76
N PHE A 248 20.24 0.91 -8.23
CA PHE A 248 21.37 0.46 -7.41
C PHE A 248 21.81 -0.93 -7.86
N THR A 249 23.13 -1.19 -7.84
CA THR A 249 23.64 -2.51 -8.20
C THR A 249 23.34 -3.53 -7.12
N ASN A 250 23.05 -4.76 -7.54
CA ASN A 250 22.91 -5.94 -6.66
C ASN A 250 24.16 -6.86 -6.71
N LYS A 251 25.25 -6.40 -7.33
CA LYS A 251 26.49 -7.16 -7.53
C LYS A 251 27.64 -6.47 -6.78
N GLY A 252 28.61 -7.25 -6.35
CA GLY A 252 29.81 -6.78 -5.65
C GLY A 252 29.89 -7.27 -4.22
N ASP A 253 31.03 -7.10 -3.57
CA ASP A 253 31.34 -7.70 -2.27
C ASP A 253 30.55 -7.11 -1.11
N ILE A 254 30.26 -5.79 -1.14
CA ILE A 254 29.46 -5.10 -0.15
C ILE A 254 28.66 -4.00 -0.86
N ASN A 255 27.38 -4.25 -1.07
CA ASN A 255 26.46 -3.27 -1.65
C ASN A 255 25.52 -2.75 -0.57
N LEU A 256 26.04 -1.83 0.24
CA LEU A 256 25.20 -1.14 1.22
C LEU A 256 24.49 0.03 0.56
N VAL A 257 23.20 0.10 0.83
CA VAL A 257 22.34 1.21 0.47
C VAL A 257 21.86 1.86 1.76
N TYR A 258 21.95 3.18 1.79
CA TYR A 258 21.53 4.00 2.93
C TYR A 258 20.22 4.68 2.57
N VAL A 259 19.25 4.56 3.45
CA VAL A 259 17.92 5.19 3.30
C VAL A 259 17.68 6.09 4.49
N GLY A 260 17.28 7.32 4.21
CA GLY A 260 16.79 8.27 5.21
C GLY A 260 15.39 8.74 4.81
N ASN A 261 14.47 8.74 5.74
CA ASN A 261 13.12 9.23 5.52
C ASN A 261 12.66 10.04 6.74
N PHE A 262 12.18 11.23 6.50
CA PHE A 262 11.68 12.12 7.53
C PHE A 262 10.21 12.42 7.28
N THR A 263 9.37 12.23 8.29
CA THR A 263 7.91 12.35 8.18
C THR A 263 7.38 13.29 9.25
N ASN A 264 6.48 14.20 8.86
CA ASN A 264 5.70 15.02 9.78
C ASN A 264 4.21 14.77 9.59
N PHE A 265 3.51 14.69 10.72
CA PHE A 265 2.07 14.47 10.79
C PHE A 265 1.38 15.68 11.42
N TYR A 266 0.24 16.05 10.84
CA TYR A 266 -0.59 17.16 11.30
C TYR A 266 -2.06 16.74 11.36
N ASP A 267 -2.70 17.02 12.47
CA ASP A 267 -4.15 16.97 12.60
C ASP A 267 -4.70 18.36 12.22
N ILE A 268 -5.13 18.52 10.95
CA ILE A 268 -5.69 19.78 10.47
C ILE A 268 -7.06 20.04 11.10
N THR A 269 -7.85 18.98 11.23
CA THR A 269 -9.11 18.95 11.97
C THR A 269 -9.25 17.59 12.65
N GLU A 270 -10.28 17.39 13.49
CA GLU A 270 -10.62 16.09 14.08
C GLU A 270 -10.85 14.97 13.04
N SER A 271 -11.08 15.33 11.80
CA SER A 271 -11.36 14.41 10.70
C SER A 271 -10.37 14.48 9.55
N THR A 272 -9.40 15.40 9.57
CA THR A 272 -8.50 15.64 8.45
C THR A 272 -7.05 15.56 8.90
N PHE A 273 -6.34 14.59 8.35
CA PHE A 273 -4.92 14.35 8.59
C PHE A 273 -4.11 14.79 7.38
N PHE A 274 -2.99 15.41 7.65
CA PHE A 274 -2.00 15.81 6.65
C PHE A 274 -0.64 15.26 7.04
N GLU A 275 0.03 14.68 6.08
CA GLU A 275 1.36 14.12 6.24
C GLU A 275 2.22 14.55 5.07
N TRP A 276 3.46 14.94 5.34
CA TRP A 276 4.48 15.08 4.30
C TRP A 276 5.75 14.34 4.69
N ARG A 277 6.48 13.88 3.66
CA ARG A 277 7.72 13.14 3.82
C ARG A 277 8.80 13.69 2.91
N LEU A 278 10.04 13.63 3.40
CA LEU A 278 11.26 13.82 2.62
C LEU A 278 12.11 12.57 2.78
N GLY A 279 12.46 11.94 1.67
CA GLY A 279 13.28 10.75 1.68
C GLY A 279 14.45 10.83 0.70
N ALA A 280 15.50 10.09 1.00
CA ALA A 280 16.63 9.88 0.10
C ALA A 280 17.18 8.47 0.28
N ILE A 281 17.52 7.86 -0.85
CA ILE A 281 18.24 6.59 -0.93
C ILE A 281 19.56 6.89 -1.64
N THR A 282 20.67 6.39 -1.11
CA THR A 282 21.99 6.52 -1.75
C THR A 282 22.73 5.18 -1.74
N GLY A 283 23.40 4.90 -2.82
CA GLY A 283 24.19 3.70 -3.05
C GLY A 283 25.00 3.79 -4.33
N PHE A 284 25.43 2.65 -4.85
CA PHE A 284 26.18 2.58 -6.10
C PHE A 284 25.34 1.86 -7.16
N ASN A 285 25.50 2.27 -8.42
CA ASN A 285 24.82 1.65 -9.56
C ASN A 285 25.75 0.77 -10.43
N ASP A 286 27.03 0.76 -10.13
CA ASP A 286 28.03 -0.07 -10.78
C ASP A 286 28.89 -0.79 -9.74
N PRO A 287 29.11 -2.11 -9.84
CA PRO A 287 29.85 -2.88 -8.85
C PRO A 287 31.37 -2.65 -8.92
N ALA A 288 31.93 -2.34 -10.09
CA ALA A 288 33.35 -2.17 -10.30
C ALA A 288 33.77 -0.71 -10.07
N GLU A 289 33.13 0.21 -10.78
CA GLU A 289 33.49 1.62 -10.77
C GLU A 289 32.88 2.40 -9.60
N LYS A 290 31.92 1.77 -8.87
CA LYS A 290 31.21 2.36 -7.72
C LYS A 290 30.64 3.75 -8.01
N TYR A 291 30.03 3.91 -9.19
CA TYR A 291 29.36 5.17 -9.53
C TYR A 291 28.20 5.44 -8.59
N PRO A 292 28.15 6.62 -7.96
CA PRO A 292 27.09 6.94 -7.04
C PRO A 292 25.72 7.09 -7.74
N SER A 293 24.71 6.64 -7.05
CA SER A 293 23.30 6.83 -7.40
C SER A 293 22.55 7.35 -6.19
N VAL A 294 21.64 8.29 -6.43
CA VAL A 294 20.77 8.87 -5.40
C VAL A 294 19.37 8.95 -5.95
N VAL A 295 18.39 8.48 -5.17
CA VAL A 295 16.96 8.70 -5.44
C VAL A 295 16.37 9.45 -4.27
N SER A 296 15.86 10.64 -4.52
CA SER A 296 15.19 11.46 -3.51
C SER A 296 13.69 11.53 -3.80
N ASN A 297 12.90 11.62 -2.75
CA ASN A 297 11.46 11.84 -2.90
C ASN A 297 10.93 12.91 -1.96
N PHE A 298 9.83 13.52 -2.39
CA PHE A 298 8.93 14.33 -1.58
C PHE A 298 7.52 13.78 -1.72
N SER A 299 6.86 13.52 -0.60
CA SER A 299 5.54 12.91 -0.57
C SER A 299 4.57 13.75 0.25
N VAL A 300 3.31 13.71 -0.15
CA VAL A 300 2.18 14.34 0.54
C VAL A 300 1.04 13.34 0.62
N ASN A 301 0.45 13.24 1.80
CA ASN A 301 -0.78 12.47 2.03
C ASN A 301 -1.80 13.34 2.77
N ILE A 302 -3.01 13.45 2.22
CA ILE A 302 -4.15 14.07 2.89
C ILE A 302 -5.25 13.04 3.02
N LYS A 303 -5.66 12.76 4.25
CA LYS A 303 -6.69 11.80 4.55
C LYS A 303 -7.81 12.46 5.36
N TRP A 304 -9.04 12.38 4.84
CA TRP A 304 -10.24 12.82 5.53
C TRP A 304 -11.06 11.61 5.95
N ILE A 305 -11.23 11.45 7.26
CA ILE A 305 -12.02 10.38 7.88
C ILE A 305 -12.98 11.05 8.85
N PRO A 306 -14.25 11.26 8.47
CA PRO A 306 -15.22 11.87 9.38
C PRO A 306 -15.51 10.95 10.56
N THR A 307 -15.37 11.47 11.79
CA THR A 307 -15.45 10.71 13.04
C THR A 307 -16.76 9.94 13.20
N THR A 308 -17.87 10.48 12.72
CA THR A 308 -19.20 9.85 12.82
C THR A 308 -19.60 9.03 11.60
N ARG A 309 -18.88 9.12 10.48
CA ARG A 309 -19.24 8.50 9.19
C ARG A 309 -18.08 7.81 8.49
N SER A 310 -17.02 7.44 9.20
CA SER A 310 -15.82 6.78 8.65
C SER A 310 -16.13 5.48 7.91
N LYS A 311 -17.15 4.74 8.37
CA LYS A 311 -17.66 3.53 7.73
C LYS A 311 -18.21 3.79 6.32
N TYR A 312 -18.74 4.99 6.05
CA TYR A 312 -19.46 5.30 4.82
C TYR A 312 -18.73 6.29 3.91
N ARG A 313 -17.83 7.09 4.44
CA ARG A 313 -17.13 8.13 3.69
C ARG A 313 -15.70 8.27 4.18
N THR A 314 -14.77 8.25 3.24
CA THR A 314 -13.35 8.54 3.47
C THR A 314 -12.80 9.08 2.17
N PHE A 315 -11.94 10.07 2.25
CA PHE A 315 -11.18 10.56 1.12
C PHE A 315 -9.69 10.45 1.46
N ASP A 316 -8.91 9.91 0.54
CA ASP A 316 -7.46 9.73 0.70
C ASP A 316 -6.79 10.19 -0.59
N TRP A 317 -5.90 11.18 -0.48
CA TRP A 317 -5.08 11.69 -1.57
C TRP A 317 -3.62 11.53 -1.25
N LYS A 318 -2.91 10.80 -2.11
CA LYS A 318 -1.46 10.57 -2.03
C LYS A 318 -0.79 11.09 -3.28
N SER A 319 0.31 11.80 -3.09
CA SER A 319 1.18 12.23 -4.18
C SER A 319 2.63 12.09 -3.78
N GLU A 320 3.45 11.54 -4.68
CA GLU A 320 4.89 11.47 -4.49
C GLU A 320 5.61 11.96 -5.75
N PHE A 321 6.63 12.76 -5.54
CA PHE A 321 7.56 13.21 -6.56
C PHE A 321 8.93 12.60 -6.28
N PHE A 322 9.59 12.08 -7.33
CA PHE A 322 10.89 11.44 -7.27
C PHE A 322 11.88 12.14 -8.19
N TYR A 323 13.11 12.22 -7.71
CA TYR A 323 14.25 12.70 -8.49
C TYR A 323 15.40 11.70 -8.34
N SER A 324 15.91 11.22 -9.48
CA SER A 324 17.03 10.28 -9.55
C SER A 324 18.24 10.97 -10.15
N TYR A 325 19.37 10.80 -9.49
CA TYR A 325 20.70 11.13 -9.99
C TYR A 325 21.52 9.85 -10.09
N ARG A 326 21.97 9.51 -11.29
CA ARG A 326 22.76 8.31 -11.58
C ARG A 326 24.02 8.71 -12.33
N LYS A 327 25.20 8.53 -11.73
CA LYS A 327 26.48 8.76 -12.39
C LYS A 327 26.83 7.56 -13.28
N THR A 328 27.44 7.81 -14.44
CA THR A 328 27.97 6.81 -15.38
C THR A 328 29.35 7.25 -15.88
N SER A 329 30.02 6.42 -16.69
CA SER A 329 31.26 6.80 -17.38
C SER A 329 31.11 8.05 -18.26
N ASP A 330 29.94 8.19 -18.89
CA ASP A 330 29.67 9.24 -19.89
C ASP A 330 29.08 10.52 -19.28
N GLY A 331 28.92 10.54 -17.95
CA GLY A 331 28.35 11.68 -17.23
C GLY A 331 27.28 11.29 -16.22
N ALA A 332 26.40 12.22 -15.92
CA ALA A 332 25.30 11.98 -14.97
C ALA A 332 23.95 12.01 -15.68
N ILE A 333 23.15 10.98 -15.46
CA ILE A 333 21.75 10.92 -15.90
C ILE A 333 20.89 11.41 -14.74
N LYS A 334 19.99 12.34 -15.03
CA LYS A 334 19.05 12.91 -14.07
C LYS A 334 17.65 12.64 -14.57
N SER A 335 16.86 11.92 -13.79
CA SER A 335 15.50 11.53 -14.15
C SER A 335 14.53 11.95 -13.07
N LYS A 336 13.27 12.16 -13.45
CA LYS A 336 12.21 12.54 -12.54
C LYS A 336 10.96 11.71 -12.83
N GLY A 337 10.13 11.60 -11.83
CA GLY A 337 8.83 10.98 -11.97
C GLY A 337 7.92 11.37 -10.81
N PHE A 338 6.65 11.18 -10.99
CA PHE A 338 5.67 11.39 -9.94
C PHE A 338 4.43 10.52 -10.16
N TYR A 339 3.68 10.37 -9.09
CA TYR A 339 2.30 9.94 -9.18
C TYR A 339 1.41 10.78 -8.25
N SER A 340 0.15 10.82 -8.59
CA SER A 340 -0.89 11.39 -7.73
C SER A 340 -2.12 10.48 -7.79
N SER A 341 -2.57 10.01 -6.65
CA SER A 341 -3.69 9.08 -6.54
C SER A 341 -4.73 9.57 -5.55
N ILE A 342 -5.99 9.32 -5.86
CA ILE A 342 -7.13 9.57 -5.01
C ILE A 342 -7.91 8.29 -4.78
N GLN A 343 -8.42 8.12 -3.57
CA GLN A 343 -9.40 7.11 -3.21
C GLN A 343 -10.55 7.78 -2.49
N ASN A 344 -11.77 7.50 -2.92
CA ASN A 344 -12.96 8.06 -2.33
C ASN A 344 -13.96 6.96 -2.00
N LYS A 345 -14.29 6.81 -0.71
CA LYS A 345 -15.32 5.89 -0.23
C LYS A 345 -16.69 6.51 -0.45
N LEU A 346 -17.51 5.86 -1.26
CA LEU A 346 -18.87 6.32 -1.59
C LEU A 346 -19.90 5.86 -0.55
N ASN A 347 -19.72 4.64 -0.04
CA ASN A 347 -20.55 4.03 0.99
C ASN A 347 -19.77 2.91 1.70
N ALA A 348 -20.41 2.10 2.52
CA ALA A 348 -19.75 1.03 3.30
C ALA A 348 -18.97 0.03 2.43
N GLN A 349 -19.35 -0.16 1.16
CA GLN A 349 -18.83 -1.21 0.29
C GLN A 349 -18.08 -0.68 -0.93
N TRP A 350 -18.39 0.52 -1.42
CA TRP A 350 -17.87 1.01 -2.69
C TRP A 350 -16.84 2.11 -2.52
N TRP A 351 -15.71 1.93 -3.22
CA TRP A 351 -14.66 2.93 -3.37
C TRP A 351 -14.44 3.24 -4.85
N LEU A 352 -14.14 4.48 -5.15
CA LEU A 352 -13.61 4.91 -6.44
C LEU A 352 -12.17 5.32 -6.27
N THR A 353 -11.34 4.94 -7.24
CA THR A 353 -9.92 5.26 -7.25
C THR A 353 -9.53 5.91 -8.57
N GLY A 354 -8.57 6.80 -8.53
CA GLY A 354 -7.97 7.40 -9.71
C GLY A 354 -6.49 7.67 -9.48
N ARG A 355 -5.65 7.52 -10.52
CA ARG A 355 -4.22 7.81 -10.45
C ARG A 355 -3.72 8.35 -11.78
N ILE A 356 -2.80 9.29 -11.70
CA ILE A 356 -1.98 9.77 -12.80
C ILE A 356 -0.52 9.50 -12.46
N ASP A 357 0.22 8.99 -13.42
CA ASP A 357 1.63 8.63 -13.31
C ASP A 357 2.44 9.32 -14.41
N TYR A 358 3.66 9.70 -14.07
CA TYR A 358 4.71 10.07 -15.01
C TYR A 358 6.05 9.54 -14.51
N ALA A 359 6.81 8.92 -15.37
CA ALA A 359 8.15 8.48 -15.04
C ALA A 359 9.10 8.55 -16.24
N GLU A 360 10.29 9.08 -16.01
CA GLU A 360 11.46 8.96 -16.88
C GLU A 360 12.27 7.74 -16.44
N LEU A 361 12.91 7.04 -17.37
CA LEU A 361 13.77 5.91 -17.02
C LEU A 361 15.05 6.40 -16.32
N PRO A 362 15.48 5.75 -15.23
CA PRO A 362 16.64 6.21 -14.45
C PRO A 362 17.98 6.08 -15.21
N TYR A 363 18.04 5.26 -16.27
CA TYR A 363 19.23 5.06 -17.12
C TYR A 363 19.12 5.74 -18.49
N ASP A 364 17.95 6.29 -18.86
CA ASP A 364 17.74 7.09 -20.07
C ASP A 364 16.56 8.04 -19.90
N ASN A 365 16.82 9.27 -19.48
CA ASN A 365 15.79 10.29 -19.23
C ASN A 365 15.08 10.80 -20.49
N LYS A 366 15.46 10.38 -21.69
CA LYS A 366 14.74 10.69 -22.93
C LYS A 366 13.54 9.77 -23.12
N GLN A 367 13.54 8.63 -22.44
CA GLN A 367 12.44 7.67 -22.41
C GLN A 367 11.54 7.94 -21.21
N ASN A 368 10.25 7.95 -21.42
CA ASN A 368 9.28 8.21 -20.37
C ASN A 368 7.93 7.55 -20.64
N GLU A 369 7.13 7.44 -19.60
CA GLU A 369 5.76 6.94 -19.65
C GLU A 369 4.81 7.85 -18.88
N TRP A 370 3.63 8.06 -19.45
CA TRP A 370 2.45 8.57 -18.80
C TRP A 370 1.43 7.45 -18.63
N ALA A 371 0.81 7.36 -17.46
CA ALA A 371 -0.31 6.45 -17.27
C ALA A 371 -1.46 7.15 -16.53
N PHE A 372 -2.69 6.75 -16.86
CA PHE A 372 -3.92 7.21 -16.23
C PHE A 372 -4.72 5.99 -15.82
N THR A 373 -5.06 5.91 -14.56
CA THR A 373 -5.77 4.78 -13.99
C THR A 373 -7.06 5.25 -13.35
N ILE A 374 -8.14 4.51 -13.58
CA ILE A 374 -9.41 4.67 -12.88
C ILE A 374 -9.90 3.29 -12.45
N GLY A 375 -10.46 3.19 -11.26
CA GLY A 375 -10.93 1.91 -10.73
C GLY A 375 -12.08 2.07 -9.75
N ALA A 376 -12.76 0.96 -9.53
CA ALA A 376 -13.79 0.82 -8.52
C ALA A 376 -13.52 -0.46 -7.73
N ASP A 377 -13.59 -0.36 -6.40
CA ASP A 377 -13.46 -1.48 -5.49
C ASP A 377 -14.81 -1.72 -4.81
N PHE A 378 -15.22 -2.98 -4.79
CA PHE A 378 -16.39 -3.45 -4.05
C PHE A 378 -15.93 -4.32 -2.88
N TRP A 379 -16.12 -3.85 -1.67
CA TRP A 379 -15.82 -4.58 -0.44
C TRP A 379 -17.05 -5.37 -0.02
N GLN A 380 -17.02 -6.68 -0.27
CA GLN A 380 -18.05 -7.59 0.20
C GLN A 380 -18.04 -7.68 1.73
N SER A 381 -16.84 -7.70 2.32
CA SER A 381 -16.57 -7.67 3.75
C SER A 381 -15.19 -7.05 4.01
N GLU A 382 -14.75 -6.97 5.24
CA GLU A 382 -13.39 -6.59 5.61
C GLU A 382 -12.32 -7.60 5.13
N PHE A 383 -12.73 -8.81 4.73
CA PHE A 383 -11.85 -9.90 4.31
C PHE A 383 -11.85 -10.13 2.80
N VAL A 384 -12.79 -9.57 2.06
CA VAL A 384 -12.93 -9.83 0.63
C VAL A 384 -13.26 -8.55 -0.11
N PHE A 385 -12.47 -8.21 -1.13
CA PHE A 385 -12.82 -7.16 -2.07
C PHE A 385 -12.65 -7.62 -3.53
N LEU A 386 -13.44 -7.01 -4.38
CA LEU A 386 -13.37 -7.12 -5.83
C LEU A 386 -12.97 -5.75 -6.38
N ARG A 387 -12.03 -5.73 -7.31
CA ARG A 387 -11.59 -4.51 -8.00
C ARG A 387 -11.74 -4.64 -9.49
N CYS A 388 -12.24 -3.59 -10.12
CA CYS A 388 -12.17 -3.41 -11.56
C CYS A 388 -11.40 -2.13 -11.85
N GLN A 389 -10.33 -2.23 -12.62
CA GLN A 389 -9.43 -1.11 -12.94
C GLN A 389 -9.23 -1.02 -14.45
N TYR A 390 -9.36 0.18 -14.98
CA TYR A 390 -8.93 0.52 -16.35
C TYR A 390 -7.69 1.38 -16.28
N GLN A 391 -6.72 1.11 -17.14
CA GLN A 391 -5.51 1.90 -17.28
C GLN A 391 -5.24 2.21 -18.74
N PHE A 392 -4.89 3.46 -19.01
CA PHE A 392 -4.31 3.90 -20.26
C PHE A 392 -2.87 4.31 -20.01
N SER A 393 -1.93 3.82 -20.81
CA SER A 393 -0.54 4.26 -20.75
C SER A 393 -0.04 4.69 -22.13
N LYS A 394 0.91 5.61 -22.13
CA LYS A 394 1.60 6.11 -23.32
C LYS A 394 3.09 6.24 -23.04
N ARG A 395 3.87 5.48 -23.79
CA ARG A 395 5.31 5.38 -23.63
C ARG A 395 6.05 6.06 -24.77
N LYS A 396 7.12 6.76 -24.43
CA LYS A 396 8.14 7.25 -25.36
C LYS A 396 9.39 6.41 -25.14
N LEU A 397 9.54 5.33 -25.88
CA LEU A 397 10.67 4.42 -25.81
C LEU A 397 11.47 4.49 -27.11
N THR A 398 12.81 4.36 -27.00
CA THR A 398 13.71 4.37 -28.17
C THR A 398 13.85 3.01 -28.83
N GLN A 399 13.58 1.93 -28.07
CA GLN A 399 13.61 0.56 -28.57
C GLN A 399 12.39 -0.20 -28.08
N VAL A 400 11.60 -0.69 -28.99
CA VAL A 400 10.48 -1.57 -28.73
C VAL A 400 10.69 -2.81 -29.61
N ILE A 401 10.74 -4.00 -29.01
CA ILE A 401 10.77 -5.24 -29.77
C ILE A 401 9.44 -5.35 -30.51
N ASP A 402 9.48 -5.59 -31.82
CA ASP A 402 8.32 -5.84 -32.68
C ASP A 402 7.35 -4.67 -32.95
N HIS A 403 7.64 -3.44 -32.45
CA HIS A 403 6.87 -2.25 -32.86
C HIS A 403 7.78 -1.12 -33.36
N PRO A 404 7.69 -0.76 -34.63
CA PRO A 404 8.46 0.33 -35.22
C PRO A 404 7.82 1.69 -34.94
N GLY A 405 7.56 2.03 -33.68
CA GLY A 405 6.96 3.33 -33.35
C GLY A 405 7.47 3.92 -32.06
N PRO A 406 7.69 5.23 -32.00
CA PRO A 406 8.27 5.89 -30.85
C PRO A 406 7.30 6.05 -29.65
N TYR A 407 6.00 5.72 -29.81
CA TYR A 407 4.97 6.01 -28.81
C TYR A 407 3.90 4.91 -28.69
N PRO A 408 4.25 3.70 -28.27
CA PRO A 408 3.25 2.69 -28.05
C PRO A 408 2.30 3.13 -26.94
N SER A 409 1.02 2.92 -27.15
CA SER A 409 -0.02 3.13 -26.15
C SER A 409 -0.68 1.81 -25.80
N ASP A 410 -1.02 1.62 -24.54
CA ASP A 410 -1.74 0.45 -24.06
C ASP A 410 -3.02 0.83 -23.35
N HIS A 411 -4.04 0.01 -23.52
CA HIS A 411 -5.32 0.05 -22.83
C HIS A 411 -5.50 -1.27 -22.11
N SER A 412 -5.55 -1.24 -20.81
CA SER A 412 -5.65 -2.46 -20.01
C SER A 412 -6.84 -2.39 -19.06
N VAL A 413 -7.52 -3.52 -18.90
CA VAL A 413 -8.58 -3.71 -17.89
C VAL A 413 -8.17 -4.87 -17.00
N VAL A 414 -8.24 -4.68 -15.70
CA VAL A 414 -7.94 -5.69 -14.70
C VAL A 414 -9.15 -5.90 -13.81
N PHE A 415 -9.48 -7.16 -13.58
CA PHE A 415 -10.40 -7.61 -12.55
C PHE A 415 -9.61 -8.38 -11.49
N GLN A 416 -9.66 -7.92 -10.26
CA GLN A 416 -8.96 -8.50 -9.13
C GLN A 416 -9.97 -9.00 -8.10
N VAL A 417 -9.66 -10.17 -7.53
CA VAL A 417 -10.33 -10.72 -6.36
C VAL A 417 -9.27 -10.90 -5.28
N ASN A 418 -9.45 -10.24 -4.17
CA ASN A 418 -8.54 -10.34 -3.05
C ASN A 418 -9.31 -10.79 -1.80
N TRP A 419 -8.72 -11.72 -1.04
CA TRP A 419 -9.30 -12.23 0.20
C TRP A 419 -8.22 -12.46 1.25
N ALA A 420 -8.60 -12.37 2.53
CA ALA A 420 -7.72 -12.63 3.64
C ALA A 420 -8.39 -13.56 4.68
N MET A 421 -7.62 -14.45 5.27
CA MET A 421 -7.99 -15.27 6.42
C MET A 421 -7.06 -14.94 7.59
N GLY A 422 -7.62 -14.86 8.79
CA GLY A 422 -6.86 -14.56 9.99
C GLY A 422 -6.89 -13.08 10.37
N PRO A 423 -6.10 -12.68 11.38
CA PRO A 423 -6.12 -11.32 11.93
C PRO A 423 -5.46 -10.27 11.02
N HIS A 424 -4.69 -10.69 10.03
CA HIS A 424 -4.11 -9.80 9.03
C HIS A 424 -5.21 -9.38 8.06
N LYS A 425 -5.79 -8.23 8.30
CA LYS A 425 -6.71 -7.58 7.38
C LYS A 425 -5.89 -6.87 6.31
N HIS A 426 -6.54 -6.42 5.23
CA HIS A 426 -5.93 -5.53 4.23
C HIS A 426 -5.62 -4.14 4.83
N GLU A 427 -5.11 -4.12 6.04
CA GLU A 427 -4.78 -2.88 6.74
C GLU A 427 -3.40 -2.40 6.31
N LEU A 428 -3.33 -1.09 6.18
CA LEU A 428 -2.08 -0.36 6.00
C LEU A 428 -1.28 -0.44 7.31
N TYR A 429 -0.07 -0.89 7.24
CA TYR A 429 0.86 -0.90 8.35
C TYR A 429 1.49 0.47 8.56
#